data_f400775a1ff544457d5654ede85e9b47
#
_entry.id   f400775a1ff544457d5654ede85e9b47
#
_cell.length_a   1.000
_cell.length_b   1.000
_cell.length_c   1.000
_cell.angle_alpha   90.00
_cell.angle_beta   90.00
_cell.angle_gamma   90.00
#
_symmetry.space_group_name_H-M   'P 1'
#
loop_
_entity.id
_entity.type
_entity.pdbx_description
1 polymer ?
#
loop_
_entity_poly.entity_id
_entity_poly.type
_entity_poly.pdbx_seq_one_letter_code
_entity_poly.pdbx_strand_id
1 'polypeptide(L)'
;MISSLIFTAVLAAGVAGFTYQVRRLRRGLALARPSGRHDRQSERWSTMARVALGQGKMGPRPLAAAMHLIVYVGFVLINIEVLEIILDGILGTHRLLREPLGGIYDGLMNFFEVLGFLVIVACVVFLARRLGSGPDRLKHPDLAGWPQRDAVNILVIEIVLMSALLLMNAAEYQQLATSNQQLATSNQQLATSNQQLATSNQQLVTSPWLVSGLLLPLFGGWSA
;
A
#
# COMPACT_ATOMS: atom_id res chain seq x y z
N MET A 1 3.85 7.73 -23.13
CA MET A 1 4.92 8.75 -23.02
C MET A 1 4.49 9.99 -22.23
N ILE A 2 3.40 10.69 -22.58
CA ILE A 2 2.95 11.90 -21.86
C ILE A 2 2.59 11.58 -20.39
N SER A 3 1.86 10.47 -20.15
CA SER A 3 1.51 10.00 -18.80
C SER A 3 2.72 9.72 -17.91
N SER A 4 3.73 9.06 -18.44
CA SER A 4 4.99 8.78 -17.71
C SER A 4 5.78 10.06 -17.39
N LEU A 5 5.77 11.03 -18.28
CA LEU A 5 6.40 12.34 -18.04
C LEU A 5 5.68 13.10 -16.92
N ILE A 6 4.35 13.14 -16.94
CA ILE A 6 3.54 13.77 -15.89
C ILE A 6 3.78 13.06 -14.57
N PHE A 7 3.73 11.73 -14.55
CA PHE A 7 3.99 10.92 -13.35
C PHE A 7 5.37 11.22 -12.75
N THR A 8 6.41 11.19 -13.60
CA THR A 8 7.80 11.47 -13.19
C THR A 8 7.96 12.89 -12.64
N ALA A 9 7.29 13.87 -13.26
CA ALA A 9 7.32 15.27 -12.78
C ALA A 9 6.66 15.40 -11.40
N VAL A 10 5.50 14.77 -11.18
CA VAL A 10 4.82 14.77 -9.88
C VAL A 10 5.65 14.05 -8.82
N LEU A 11 6.23 12.89 -9.16
CA LEU A 11 7.13 12.16 -8.27
C LEU A 11 8.36 13.00 -7.90
N ALA A 12 8.99 13.63 -8.87
CA ALA A 12 10.15 14.51 -8.64
C ALA A 12 9.80 15.68 -7.71
N ALA A 13 8.62 16.30 -7.89
CA ALA A 13 8.15 17.35 -7.00
C ALA A 13 7.93 16.83 -5.56
N GLY A 14 7.37 15.63 -5.38
CA GLY A 14 7.22 14.97 -4.10
C GLY A 14 8.56 14.69 -3.42
N VAL A 15 9.51 14.11 -4.15
CA VAL A 15 10.88 13.84 -3.66
C VAL A 15 11.60 15.14 -3.29
N ALA A 16 11.45 16.20 -4.09
CA ALA A 16 12.04 17.50 -3.79
C ALA A 16 11.46 18.11 -2.50
N GLY A 17 10.13 18.05 -2.33
CA GLY A 17 9.46 18.49 -1.10
C GLY A 17 9.92 17.71 0.13
N PHE A 18 9.98 16.38 0.04
CA PHE A 18 10.50 15.53 1.10
C PHE A 18 11.95 15.88 1.45
N THR A 19 12.81 16.00 0.43
CA THR A 19 14.22 16.35 0.60
C THR A 19 14.38 17.71 1.28
N TYR A 20 13.54 18.68 0.92
CA TYR A 20 13.53 19.99 1.56
C TYR A 20 13.21 19.87 3.07
N GLN A 21 12.18 19.10 3.44
CA GLN A 21 11.82 18.89 4.85
C GLN A 21 12.92 18.16 5.64
N VAL A 22 13.52 17.13 5.05
CA VAL A 22 14.64 16.40 5.65
C VAL A 22 15.84 17.33 5.88
N ARG A 23 16.18 18.19 4.90
CA ARG A 23 17.26 19.17 5.04
C ARG A 23 16.95 20.17 6.16
N ARG A 24 15.70 20.63 6.26
CA ARG A 24 15.25 21.53 7.35
C ARG A 24 15.41 20.86 8.72
N LEU A 25 14.97 19.62 8.86
CA LEU A 25 15.10 18.84 10.09
C LEU A 25 16.57 18.63 10.47
N ARG A 26 17.41 18.24 9.51
CA ARG A 26 18.86 18.06 9.72
C ARG A 26 19.53 19.36 10.18
N ARG A 27 19.16 20.50 9.62
CA ARG A 27 19.68 21.81 10.07
C ARG A 27 19.29 22.08 11.52
N GLY A 28 18.04 21.80 11.90
CA GLY A 28 17.59 21.93 13.31
C GLY A 28 18.39 21.03 14.26
N LEU A 29 18.62 19.77 13.87
CA LEU A 29 19.43 18.83 14.67
C LEU A 29 20.90 19.25 14.77
N ALA A 30 21.45 19.88 13.72
CA ALA A 30 22.85 20.35 13.71
C ALA A 30 23.10 21.52 14.67
N LEU A 31 22.04 22.22 15.11
CA LEU A 31 22.14 23.27 16.14
C LEU A 31 22.25 22.69 17.55
N ALA A 32 21.97 21.39 17.74
CA ALA A 32 22.10 20.74 19.04
C ALA A 32 23.57 20.52 19.39
N ARG A 33 23.91 20.64 20.67
CA ARG A 33 25.26 20.37 21.16
C ARG A 33 25.63 18.89 20.89
N PRO A 34 26.85 18.61 20.40
CA PRO A 34 27.33 17.24 20.26
C PRO A 34 27.30 16.54 21.63
N SER A 35 26.64 15.40 21.71
CA SER A 35 26.49 14.68 22.98
C SER A 35 27.78 13.98 23.44
N GLY A 36 28.82 13.92 22.60
CA GLY A 36 30.08 13.23 22.88
C GLY A 36 29.95 11.70 23.13
N ARG A 37 28.76 11.15 22.95
CA ARG A 37 28.48 9.75 23.25
C ARG A 37 28.87 8.87 22.08
N HIS A 38 30.11 8.44 22.04
CA HIS A 38 30.63 7.47 21.07
C HIS A 38 30.79 6.06 21.68
N ASP A 39 30.36 5.89 22.93
CA ASP A 39 30.42 4.63 23.68
C ASP A 39 29.32 3.65 23.24
N ARG A 40 29.60 2.36 23.34
CA ARG A 40 28.65 1.25 23.17
C ARG A 40 27.76 1.34 21.94
N GLN A 41 28.30 1.65 20.77
CA GLN A 41 27.54 1.83 19.53
C GLN A 41 26.71 0.58 19.18
N SER A 42 27.30 -0.62 19.31
CA SER A 42 26.64 -1.90 19.01
C SER A 42 25.38 -2.11 19.87
N GLU A 43 25.46 -1.86 21.17
CA GLU A 43 24.31 -1.97 22.09
C GLU A 43 23.21 -0.95 21.76
N ARG A 44 23.59 0.26 21.38
CA ARG A 44 22.66 1.31 20.99
C ARG A 44 21.92 0.96 19.71
N TRP A 45 22.62 0.45 18.70
CA TRP A 45 22.01 -0.03 17.46
C TRP A 45 21.12 -1.24 17.70
N SER A 46 21.55 -2.21 18.50
CA SER A 46 20.74 -3.38 18.90
C SER A 46 19.47 -2.93 19.65
N THR A 47 19.58 -2.00 20.57
CA THR A 47 18.44 -1.45 21.31
C THR A 47 17.48 -0.70 20.37
N MET A 48 18.01 0.12 19.45
CA MET A 48 17.22 0.81 18.45
C MET A 48 16.48 -0.17 17.56
N ALA A 49 17.16 -1.17 17.02
CA ALA A 49 16.54 -2.19 16.18
C ALA A 49 15.44 -2.96 16.93
N ARG A 50 15.69 -3.39 18.17
CA ARG A 50 14.70 -4.10 18.99
C ARG A 50 13.47 -3.24 19.33
N VAL A 51 13.67 -1.97 19.62
CA VAL A 51 12.59 -1.07 20.05
C VAL A 51 11.85 -0.51 18.84
N ALA A 52 12.56 -0.05 17.80
CA ALA A 52 11.95 0.56 16.62
C ALA A 52 11.41 -0.48 15.62
N LEU A 53 12.24 -1.44 15.21
CA LEU A 53 11.83 -2.46 14.24
C LEU A 53 11.12 -3.64 14.90
N GLY A 54 11.59 -4.09 16.06
CA GLY A 54 11.00 -5.21 16.81
C GLY A 54 9.77 -4.84 17.64
N GLN A 55 9.33 -3.58 17.64
CA GLN A 55 8.14 -3.10 18.35
C GLN A 55 8.08 -3.50 19.84
N GLY A 56 9.25 -3.64 20.50
CA GLY A 56 9.41 -4.26 21.81
C GLY A 56 8.64 -3.59 22.96
N LYS A 57 8.14 -2.36 22.78
CA LYS A 57 7.35 -1.63 23.78
C LYS A 57 5.83 -1.84 23.67
N MET A 58 5.34 -2.54 22.65
CA MET A 58 3.91 -2.70 22.41
C MET A 58 3.25 -3.85 23.19
N GLY A 59 4.05 -4.80 23.73
CA GLY A 59 3.57 -6.02 24.40
C GLY A 59 2.52 -5.84 25.50
N PRO A 60 2.56 -4.81 26.37
CA PRO A 60 1.60 -4.68 27.48
C PRO A 60 0.13 -4.47 27.06
N ARG A 61 -0.15 -4.23 25.77
CA ARG A 61 -1.52 -3.97 25.26
C ARG A 61 -1.78 -4.80 24.00
N PRO A 62 -2.18 -6.08 24.14
CA PRO A 62 -2.15 -7.04 23.04
C PRO A 62 -3.02 -6.64 21.85
N LEU A 63 -4.23 -6.11 22.06
CA LEU A 63 -5.09 -5.66 20.97
C LEU A 63 -4.49 -4.49 20.19
N ALA A 64 -4.00 -3.46 20.90
CA ALA A 64 -3.36 -2.32 20.25
C ALA A 64 -2.04 -2.72 19.58
N ALA A 65 -1.31 -3.65 20.18
CA ALA A 65 -0.08 -4.22 19.62
C ALA A 65 -0.38 -4.99 18.32
N ALA A 66 -1.40 -5.84 18.31
CA ALA A 66 -1.80 -6.60 17.13
C ALA A 66 -2.22 -5.67 15.98
N MET A 67 -3.08 -4.68 16.24
CA MET A 67 -3.51 -3.71 15.24
C MET A 67 -2.31 -2.90 14.69
N HIS A 68 -1.42 -2.46 15.58
CA HIS A 68 -0.21 -1.74 15.17
C HIS A 68 0.74 -2.62 14.36
N LEU A 69 0.86 -3.91 14.72
CA LEU A 69 1.69 -4.85 13.98
C LEU A 69 1.14 -5.07 12.56
N ILE A 70 -0.18 -5.18 12.40
CA ILE A 70 -0.83 -5.27 11.08
C ILE A 70 -0.48 -4.05 10.23
N VAL A 71 -0.64 -2.84 10.77
CA VAL A 71 -0.29 -1.60 10.05
C VAL A 71 1.21 -1.56 9.72
N TYR A 72 2.07 -1.94 10.66
CA TYR A 72 3.52 -1.94 10.46
C TYR A 72 3.97 -2.94 9.39
N VAL A 73 3.50 -4.19 9.48
CA VAL A 73 3.81 -5.24 8.50
C VAL A 73 3.21 -4.88 7.15
N GLY A 74 1.96 -4.39 7.16
CA GLY A 74 1.29 -3.90 5.96
C GLY A 74 2.10 -2.82 5.27
N PHE A 75 2.51 -1.79 6.01
CA PHE A 75 3.35 -0.72 5.48
C PHE A 75 4.63 -1.24 4.83
N VAL A 76 5.36 -2.15 5.49
CA VAL A 76 6.63 -2.68 4.96
C VAL A 76 6.41 -3.50 3.69
N LEU A 77 5.41 -4.39 3.68
CA LEU A 77 5.20 -5.34 2.59
C LEU A 77 4.49 -4.72 1.39
N ILE A 78 3.47 -3.89 1.61
CA ILE A 78 2.75 -3.20 0.54
C ILE A 78 3.65 -2.18 -0.17
N ASN A 79 4.68 -1.66 0.49
CA ASN A 79 5.67 -0.81 -0.18
C ASN A 79 6.42 -1.52 -1.32
N ILE A 80 6.44 -2.84 -1.39
CA ILE A 80 6.97 -3.59 -2.54
C ILE A 80 6.10 -3.32 -3.77
N GLU A 81 4.78 -3.39 -3.63
CA GLU A 81 3.83 -3.05 -4.70
C GLU A 81 3.91 -1.56 -5.07
N VAL A 82 4.01 -0.68 -4.07
CA VAL A 82 4.20 0.77 -4.32
C VAL A 82 5.48 1.03 -5.10
N LEU A 83 6.56 0.29 -4.80
CA LEU A 83 7.81 0.40 -5.56
C LEU A 83 7.64 -0.05 -7.01
N GLU A 84 6.90 -1.13 -7.26
CA GLU A 84 6.55 -1.57 -8.62
C GLU A 84 5.77 -0.48 -9.35
N ILE A 85 4.73 0.10 -8.73
CA ILE A 85 3.94 1.21 -9.30
C ILE A 85 4.83 2.40 -9.67
N ILE A 86 5.81 2.74 -8.83
CA ILE A 86 6.76 3.83 -9.10
C ILE A 86 7.63 3.48 -10.32
N LEU A 87 8.14 2.27 -10.40
CA LEU A 87 8.96 1.83 -11.52
C LEU A 87 8.16 1.81 -12.82
N ASP A 88 6.95 1.27 -12.78
CA ASP A 88 6.03 1.23 -13.92
C ASP A 88 5.68 2.65 -14.41
N GLY A 89 5.41 3.56 -13.49
CA GLY A 89 5.11 4.95 -13.83
C GLY A 89 6.27 5.67 -14.50
N ILE A 90 7.51 5.42 -14.08
CA ILE A 90 8.73 6.01 -14.68
C ILE A 90 9.03 5.37 -16.03
N LEU A 91 9.02 4.05 -16.10
CA LEU A 91 9.41 3.28 -17.29
C LEU A 91 8.30 3.24 -18.34
N GLY A 92 7.05 3.53 -17.96
CA GLY A 92 5.88 3.38 -18.83
C GLY A 92 5.52 1.90 -19.06
N THR A 93 5.93 1.04 -18.14
CA THR A 93 5.61 -0.40 -18.13
C THR A 93 4.32 -0.64 -17.35
N HIS A 94 3.89 -1.89 -17.29
CA HIS A 94 2.72 -2.30 -16.50
C HIS A 94 3.00 -3.66 -15.88
N ARG A 95 2.97 -3.71 -14.54
CA ARG A 95 3.25 -4.92 -13.75
C ARG A 95 4.62 -5.54 -14.10
N LEU A 96 5.66 -4.74 -13.93
CA LEU A 96 7.05 -5.11 -14.27
C LEU A 96 7.50 -6.41 -13.60
N LEU A 97 7.05 -6.67 -12.38
CA LEU A 97 7.45 -7.86 -11.62
C LEU A 97 6.63 -9.11 -11.97
N ARG A 98 5.55 -8.99 -12.74
CA ARG A 98 4.67 -10.11 -13.08
C ARG A 98 5.40 -11.17 -13.92
N GLU A 99 6.14 -10.74 -14.93
CA GLU A 99 6.87 -11.64 -15.83
C GLU A 99 7.96 -12.45 -15.10
N PRO A 100 8.86 -11.83 -14.30
CA PRO A 100 9.90 -12.57 -13.61
C PRO A 100 9.39 -13.43 -12.44
N LEU A 101 8.27 -13.08 -11.79
CA LEU A 101 7.73 -13.85 -10.66
C LEU A 101 6.70 -14.91 -11.07
N GLY A 102 6.09 -14.79 -12.25
CA GLY A 102 5.09 -15.75 -12.73
C GLY A 102 3.94 -15.95 -11.75
N GLY A 103 3.56 -17.22 -11.48
CA GLY A 103 2.44 -17.55 -10.58
C GLY A 103 2.63 -17.13 -9.11
N ILE A 104 3.86 -16.85 -8.67
CA ILE A 104 4.11 -16.32 -7.33
C ILE A 104 3.58 -14.90 -7.21
N TYR A 105 3.59 -14.15 -8.30
CA TYR A 105 3.10 -12.78 -8.35
C TYR A 105 1.63 -12.67 -7.95
N ASP A 106 0.76 -13.52 -8.53
CA ASP A 106 -0.67 -13.50 -8.23
C ASP A 106 -0.95 -13.85 -6.76
N GLY A 107 -0.19 -14.81 -6.19
CA GLY A 107 -0.25 -15.13 -4.76
C GLY A 107 0.18 -13.96 -3.87
N LEU A 108 1.20 -13.22 -4.29
CA LEU A 108 1.71 -12.05 -3.57
C LEU A 108 0.70 -10.90 -3.61
N MET A 109 0.08 -10.65 -4.77
CA MET A 109 -0.95 -9.63 -4.92
C MET A 109 -2.18 -9.93 -4.04
N ASN A 110 -2.68 -11.16 -4.05
CA ASN A 110 -3.77 -11.58 -3.16
C ASN A 110 -3.42 -11.36 -1.68
N PHE A 111 -2.19 -11.67 -1.29
CA PHE A 111 -1.72 -11.44 0.07
C PHE A 111 -1.69 -9.94 0.42
N PHE A 112 -1.21 -9.08 -0.49
CA PHE A 112 -1.18 -7.63 -0.27
C PHE A 112 -2.58 -7.03 -0.19
N GLU A 113 -3.54 -7.52 -0.96
CA GLU A 113 -4.94 -7.08 -0.87
C GLU A 113 -5.56 -7.40 0.49
N VAL A 114 -5.40 -8.63 0.97
CA VAL A 114 -5.87 -9.01 2.31
C VAL A 114 -5.21 -8.14 3.37
N LEU A 115 -3.91 -7.92 3.23
CA LEU A 115 -3.15 -7.10 4.18
C LEU A 115 -3.59 -5.64 4.13
N GLY A 116 -3.80 -5.06 2.94
CA GLY A 116 -4.32 -3.70 2.75
C GLY A 116 -5.70 -3.51 3.37
N PHE A 117 -6.59 -4.49 3.20
CA PHE A 117 -7.89 -4.48 3.87
C PHE A 117 -7.76 -4.52 5.40
N LEU A 118 -6.89 -5.37 5.93
CA LEU A 118 -6.63 -5.43 7.38
C LEU A 118 -6.04 -4.12 7.92
N VAL A 119 -5.19 -3.44 7.14
CA VAL A 119 -4.66 -2.11 7.48
C VAL A 119 -5.79 -1.09 7.56
N ILE A 120 -6.74 -1.07 6.61
CA ILE A 120 -7.92 -0.19 6.67
C ILE A 120 -8.71 -0.44 7.95
N VAL A 121 -9.01 -1.70 8.27
CA VAL A 121 -9.75 -2.06 9.48
C VAL A 121 -8.99 -1.59 10.73
N ALA A 122 -7.69 -1.81 10.80
CA ALA A 122 -6.86 -1.37 11.93
C ALA A 122 -6.87 0.17 12.07
N CYS A 123 -6.72 0.90 10.97
CA CYS A 123 -6.75 2.37 10.96
C CYS A 123 -8.13 2.92 11.37
N VAL A 124 -9.23 2.32 10.91
CA VAL A 124 -10.58 2.67 11.33
C VAL A 124 -10.77 2.45 12.83
N VAL A 125 -10.31 1.31 13.37
CA VAL A 125 -10.36 1.03 14.81
C VAL A 125 -9.54 2.06 15.60
N PHE A 126 -8.33 2.40 15.14
CA PHE A 126 -7.51 3.44 15.79
C PHE A 126 -8.18 4.81 15.72
N LEU A 127 -8.78 5.16 14.59
CA LEU A 127 -9.48 6.43 14.41
C LEU A 127 -10.71 6.50 15.34
N ALA A 128 -11.54 5.45 15.38
CA ALA A 128 -12.69 5.36 16.27
C ALA A 128 -12.28 5.47 17.75
N ARG A 129 -11.19 4.80 18.16
CA ARG A 129 -10.65 4.91 19.52
C ARG A 129 -10.08 6.28 19.84
N ARG A 130 -9.62 7.02 18.82
CA ARG A 130 -9.04 8.36 19.00
C ARG A 130 -10.11 9.44 19.06
N LEU A 131 -11.13 9.35 18.24
CA LEU A 131 -12.23 10.33 18.17
C LEU A 131 -13.34 10.04 19.20
N GLY A 132 -13.51 8.78 19.59
CA GLY A 132 -14.55 8.35 20.53
C GLY A 132 -14.06 8.29 21.98
N SER A 133 -14.59 7.31 22.73
CA SER A 133 -14.29 7.06 24.15
C SER A 133 -12.91 6.45 24.38
N GLY A 134 -11.87 7.01 23.75
CA GLY A 134 -10.51 6.52 23.88
C GLY A 134 -9.99 6.64 25.33
N PRO A 135 -8.93 5.88 25.68
CA PRO A 135 -8.34 5.93 27.00
C PRO A 135 -7.85 7.35 27.33
N ASP A 136 -7.97 7.73 28.61
CA ASP A 136 -7.70 9.11 29.11
C ASP A 136 -6.30 9.64 28.74
N ARG A 137 -5.34 8.74 28.55
CA ARG A 137 -3.98 9.10 28.07
C ARG A 137 -3.98 9.76 26.68
N LEU A 138 -4.98 9.49 25.81
CA LEU A 138 -5.10 10.14 24.49
C LEU A 138 -5.73 11.53 24.60
N LYS A 139 -6.30 11.87 25.76
CA LYS A 139 -6.93 13.15 26.08
C LYS A 139 -6.00 14.09 26.85
N HIS A 140 -4.72 13.70 27.05
CA HIS A 140 -3.76 14.51 27.78
C HIS A 140 -3.56 15.87 27.08
N PRO A 141 -3.48 16.98 27.84
CA PRO A 141 -3.33 18.34 27.27
C PRO A 141 -2.15 18.48 26.30
N ASP A 142 -1.04 17.77 26.54
CA ASP A 142 0.15 17.79 25.66
C ASP A 142 -0.09 17.17 24.28
N LEU A 143 -1.14 16.35 24.14
CA LEU A 143 -1.55 15.75 22.89
C LEU A 143 -2.65 16.53 22.18
N ALA A 144 -3.20 17.57 22.82
CA ALA A 144 -4.22 18.41 22.24
C ALA A 144 -3.67 19.31 21.13
N GLY A 145 -4.53 19.69 20.18
CA GLY A 145 -4.16 20.59 19.08
C GLY A 145 -3.45 19.88 17.93
N TRP A 146 -2.27 20.36 17.56
CA TRP A 146 -1.54 19.87 16.37
C TRP A 146 -1.20 18.37 16.42
N PRO A 147 -0.65 17.78 17.50
CA PRO A 147 -0.32 16.36 17.54
C PRO A 147 -1.55 15.45 17.36
N GLN A 148 -2.70 15.88 17.86
CA GLN A 148 -3.96 15.13 17.67
C GLN A 148 -4.42 15.17 16.21
N ARG A 149 -4.38 16.35 15.58
CA ARG A 149 -4.78 16.52 14.17
C ARG A 149 -3.85 15.76 13.25
N ASP A 150 -2.55 15.84 13.48
CA ASP A 150 -1.54 15.14 12.69
C ASP A 150 -1.76 13.64 12.71
N ALA A 151 -1.97 13.05 13.88
CA ALA A 151 -2.23 11.62 13.99
C ALA A 151 -3.59 11.19 13.38
N VAL A 152 -4.63 12.04 13.41
CA VAL A 152 -5.89 11.77 12.70
C VAL A 152 -5.65 11.84 11.20
N ASN A 153 -4.94 12.86 10.72
CA ASN A 153 -4.62 13.01 9.30
C ASN A 153 -3.84 11.83 8.75
N ILE A 154 -2.85 11.31 9.48
CA ILE A 154 -2.07 10.13 9.09
C ILE A 154 -3.01 8.93 8.90
N LEU A 155 -3.90 8.65 9.87
CA LEU A 155 -4.84 7.53 9.77
C LEU A 155 -5.82 7.69 8.61
N VAL A 156 -6.33 8.90 8.37
CA VAL A 156 -7.24 9.18 7.25
C VAL A 156 -6.53 9.02 5.92
N ILE A 157 -5.31 9.56 5.78
CA ILE A 157 -4.51 9.44 4.56
C ILE A 157 -4.19 7.96 4.29
N GLU A 158 -3.87 7.18 5.32
CA GLU A 158 -3.60 5.75 5.17
C GLU A 158 -4.85 4.98 4.69
N ILE A 159 -6.03 5.27 5.25
CA ILE A 159 -7.30 4.69 4.78
C ILE A 159 -7.55 5.03 3.31
N VAL A 160 -7.36 6.30 2.93
CA VAL A 160 -7.54 6.74 1.54
C VAL A 160 -6.55 6.05 0.62
N LEU A 161 -5.27 5.96 1.02
CA LEU A 161 -4.21 5.33 0.22
C LEU A 161 -4.50 3.85 -0.01
N MET A 162 -4.81 3.10 1.05
CA MET A 162 -5.14 1.68 0.94
C MET A 162 -6.43 1.44 0.15
N SER A 163 -7.44 2.29 0.34
CA SER A 163 -8.66 2.21 -0.46
C SER A 163 -8.39 2.47 -1.94
N ALA A 164 -7.56 3.46 -2.27
CA ALA A 164 -7.17 3.75 -3.65
C ALA A 164 -6.39 2.58 -4.27
N LEU A 165 -5.49 1.93 -3.52
CA LEU A 165 -4.76 0.74 -3.97
C LEU A 165 -5.73 -0.39 -4.32
N LEU A 166 -6.66 -0.73 -3.41
CA LEU A 166 -7.64 -1.80 -3.65
C LEU A 166 -8.57 -1.49 -4.82
N LEU A 167 -8.98 -0.22 -4.97
CA LEU A 167 -9.82 0.22 -6.10
C LEU A 167 -9.05 0.14 -7.42
N MET A 168 -7.77 0.51 -7.43
CA MET A 168 -6.91 0.39 -8.61
C MET A 168 -6.79 -1.07 -9.04
N ASN A 169 -6.53 -1.98 -8.11
CA ASN A 169 -6.43 -3.41 -8.38
C ASN A 169 -7.77 -3.99 -8.89
N ALA A 170 -8.90 -3.58 -8.29
CA ALA A 170 -10.22 -3.98 -8.75
C ALA A 170 -10.53 -3.50 -10.19
N ALA A 171 -10.19 -2.26 -10.50
CA ALA A 171 -10.37 -1.70 -11.83
C ALA A 171 -9.53 -2.44 -12.90
N GLU A 172 -8.27 -2.75 -12.57
CA GLU A 172 -7.40 -3.52 -13.43
C GLU A 172 -7.96 -4.93 -13.70
N TYR A 173 -8.41 -5.61 -12.63
CA TYR A 173 -9.04 -6.92 -12.78
C TYR A 173 -10.26 -6.87 -13.70
N GLN A 174 -11.11 -5.83 -13.57
CA GLN A 174 -12.27 -5.66 -14.43
C GLN A 174 -11.86 -5.46 -15.90
N GLN A 175 -10.84 -4.66 -16.17
CA GLN A 175 -10.31 -4.47 -17.53
C GLN A 175 -9.82 -5.79 -18.14
N LEU A 176 -9.08 -6.59 -17.35
CA LEU A 176 -8.62 -7.90 -17.79
C LEU A 176 -9.78 -8.86 -18.07
N ALA A 177 -10.80 -8.89 -17.21
CA ALA A 177 -12.00 -9.71 -17.39
C ALA A 177 -12.75 -9.31 -18.65
N THR A 178 -12.95 -8.02 -18.89
CA THR A 178 -13.62 -7.50 -20.09
C THR A 178 -12.83 -7.83 -21.37
N SER A 179 -11.51 -7.65 -21.34
CA SER A 179 -10.62 -8.00 -22.47
C SER A 179 -10.68 -9.49 -22.79
N ASN A 180 -10.69 -10.35 -21.77
CA ASN A 180 -10.81 -11.79 -21.95
C ASN A 180 -12.18 -12.20 -22.52
N GLN A 181 -13.28 -11.53 -22.12
CA GLN A 181 -14.61 -11.75 -22.70
C GLN A 181 -14.65 -11.35 -24.18
N GLN A 182 -14.04 -10.22 -24.55
CA GLN A 182 -13.95 -9.79 -25.95
C GLN A 182 -13.13 -10.77 -26.79
N LEU A 183 -12.00 -11.26 -26.26
CA LEU A 183 -11.19 -12.29 -26.90
C LEU A 183 -11.95 -13.60 -27.05
N ALA A 184 -12.69 -14.03 -26.02
CA ALA A 184 -13.53 -15.23 -26.09
C ALA A 184 -14.64 -15.10 -27.14
N THR A 185 -15.28 -13.93 -27.23
CA THR A 185 -16.30 -13.65 -28.25
C THR A 185 -15.71 -13.63 -29.67
N SER A 186 -14.55 -13.00 -29.85
CA SER A 186 -13.83 -13.00 -31.12
C SER A 186 -13.38 -14.41 -31.51
N ASN A 187 -12.93 -15.22 -30.56
CA ASN A 187 -12.51 -16.60 -30.80
C ASN A 187 -13.72 -17.51 -31.10
N GLN A 188 -14.90 -17.26 -30.51
CA GLN A 188 -16.14 -17.94 -30.90
C GLN A 188 -16.56 -17.61 -32.33
N GLN A 189 -16.39 -16.39 -32.78
CA GLN A 189 -16.63 -16.01 -34.18
C GLN A 189 -15.61 -16.63 -35.13
N LEU A 190 -14.34 -16.78 -34.72
CA LEU A 190 -13.30 -17.48 -35.48
C LEU A 190 -13.46 -19.00 -35.42
N ALA A 191 -13.97 -19.56 -34.31
CA ALA A 191 -14.17 -21.01 -34.14
C ALA A 191 -15.32 -21.54 -35.00
N THR A 192 -16.28 -20.71 -35.39
CA THR A 192 -17.23 -21.01 -36.44
C THR A 192 -16.54 -21.19 -37.80
N SER A 193 -15.33 -20.63 -37.95
CA SER A 193 -14.48 -20.79 -39.16
C SER A 193 -13.42 -21.90 -39.04
N ASN A 194 -12.94 -22.20 -37.82
CA ASN A 194 -11.87 -23.20 -37.62
C ASN A 194 -11.99 -23.85 -36.23
N GLN A 195 -12.51 -25.05 -36.19
CA GLN A 195 -12.79 -25.83 -34.97
C GLN A 195 -11.58 -26.29 -34.12
N GLN A 196 -10.37 -25.83 -34.37
CA GLN A 196 -9.16 -26.41 -33.76
C GLN A 196 -8.37 -25.51 -32.78
N LEU A 197 -8.76 -24.28 -32.51
CA LEU A 197 -7.98 -23.38 -31.67
C LEU A 197 -8.56 -23.09 -30.28
N ALA A 198 -9.66 -23.73 -29.88
CA ALA A 198 -10.45 -23.38 -28.70
C ALA A 198 -9.89 -23.89 -27.35
N THR A 199 -8.87 -24.75 -27.33
CA THR A 199 -8.48 -25.46 -26.09
C THR A 199 -7.30 -24.80 -25.33
N SER A 200 -6.62 -23.85 -25.93
CA SER A 200 -5.37 -23.32 -25.38
C SER A 200 -5.53 -22.04 -24.50
N ASN A 201 -6.64 -21.32 -24.62
CA ASN A 201 -6.79 -20.01 -23.96
C ASN A 201 -7.65 -20.01 -22.67
N GLN A 202 -8.17 -21.15 -22.24
CA GLN A 202 -9.03 -21.25 -21.04
C GLN A 202 -8.25 -21.26 -19.71
N GLN A 203 -6.92 -21.32 -19.74
CA GLN A 203 -6.09 -21.40 -18.54
C GLN A 203 -5.59 -20.05 -17.97
N LEU A 204 -5.96 -18.93 -18.57
CA LEU A 204 -5.47 -17.60 -18.15
C LEU A 204 -6.46 -16.78 -17.31
N VAL A 205 -7.58 -17.36 -16.93
CA VAL A 205 -8.46 -16.73 -15.92
C VAL A 205 -8.01 -17.23 -14.55
N THR A 206 -6.90 -16.71 -14.08
CA THR A 206 -6.55 -16.82 -12.67
C THR A 206 -7.63 -16.16 -11.83
N SER A 207 -7.97 -16.80 -10.72
CA SER A 207 -8.96 -16.34 -9.76
C SER A 207 -8.80 -14.84 -9.47
N PRO A 208 -9.91 -14.10 -9.36
CA PRO A 208 -9.84 -12.70 -8.96
C PRO A 208 -9.10 -12.57 -7.63
N TRP A 209 -8.32 -11.54 -7.48
CA TRP A 209 -7.72 -11.20 -6.20
C TRP A 209 -8.82 -11.04 -5.15
N LEU A 210 -8.64 -11.64 -3.99
CA LEU A 210 -9.71 -11.89 -3.02
C LEU A 210 -10.50 -10.63 -2.63
N VAL A 211 -9.83 -9.52 -2.40
CA VAL A 211 -10.45 -8.27 -1.92
C VAL A 211 -10.93 -7.41 -3.09
N SER A 212 -10.11 -7.25 -4.12
CA SER A 212 -10.48 -6.48 -5.31
C SER A 212 -11.67 -7.10 -6.05
N GLY A 213 -11.77 -8.43 -6.05
CA GLY A 213 -12.92 -9.14 -6.62
C GLY A 213 -14.25 -8.78 -5.95
N LEU A 214 -14.25 -8.47 -4.65
CA LEU A 214 -15.44 -8.02 -3.92
C LEU A 214 -15.88 -6.60 -4.31
N LEU A 215 -14.97 -5.80 -4.88
CA LEU A 215 -15.23 -4.43 -5.30
C LEU A 215 -15.72 -4.32 -6.76
N LEU A 216 -15.67 -5.40 -7.53
CA LEU A 216 -16.13 -5.43 -8.93
C LEU A 216 -17.56 -4.89 -9.14
N PRO A 217 -18.55 -5.17 -8.28
CA PRO A 217 -19.90 -4.63 -8.45
C PRO A 217 -19.96 -3.11 -8.47
N LEU A 218 -18.99 -2.43 -7.84
CA LEU A 218 -18.94 -0.97 -7.81
C LEU A 218 -18.62 -0.36 -9.19
N PHE A 219 -18.03 -1.14 -10.09
CA PHE A 219 -17.63 -0.71 -11.44
C PHE A 219 -18.56 -1.23 -12.53
N GLY A 220 -19.51 -2.13 -12.20
CA GLY A 220 -20.41 -2.75 -13.16
C GLY A 220 -21.37 -1.80 -13.89
N GLY A 221 -21.47 -0.55 -13.45
CA GLY A 221 -22.30 0.49 -14.08
C GLY A 221 -21.52 1.45 -15.00
N TRP A 222 -20.21 1.28 -15.18
CA TRP A 222 -19.36 2.23 -15.91
C TRP A 222 -18.98 1.74 -17.32
N SER A 223 -19.51 0.63 -17.76
CA SER A 223 -19.35 0.14 -19.13
C SER A 223 -20.54 0.54 -19.99
N ALA A 224 -20.60 1.80 -20.38
CA ALA A 224 -21.46 2.29 -21.47
C ALA A 224 -20.63 3.11 -22.43
#